data_b8bc35edae15d8814629eabc6e170e22
#
_entry.id   b8bc35edae15d8814629eabc6e170e22
#
_cell.length_a   1.000
_cell.length_b   1.000
_cell.length_c   1.000
_cell.angle_alpha   90.00
_cell.angle_beta   90.00
_cell.angle_gamma   90.00
#
_symmetry.space_group_name_H-M   'P 1'
#
loop_
_entity.id
_entity.type
_entity.pdbx_description
1 polymer ?
#
loop_
_entity_poly.entity_id
_entity_poly.type
_entity_poly.pdbx_seq_one_letter_code
_entity_poly.pdbx_strand_id
1 'polypeptide(L)'
;MTLPEETPVNEAVDTAFAIEDKVGVRLGPVVVNGCYPELALPAASATAAAAQADAQLIDVFVSDQEASDLAAAAAFRAERTEIQLAQADRLAAALPLPQIRLPFVFTSEIGPAEIEQLADAFVDGLAAL
;
A
#
# COMPACT_ATOMS: atom_id res chain seq x y z
N MET A 1 -10.55 -2.21 10.83
CA MET A 1 -9.71 -2.41 9.64
C MET A 1 -10.28 -1.58 8.49
N THR A 2 -9.43 -0.98 7.67
CA THR A 2 -9.81 -0.17 6.50
C THR A 2 -8.84 -0.40 5.34
N LEU A 3 -9.17 0.11 4.15
CA LEU A 3 -8.27 0.23 3.00
C LEU A 3 -7.71 1.65 2.93
N PRO A 4 -6.53 1.87 2.33
CA PRO A 4 -5.95 3.20 2.15
C PRO A 4 -6.58 3.92 0.94
N GLU A 5 -7.89 4.11 1.01
CA GLU A 5 -8.72 4.74 -0.01
C GLU A 5 -9.67 5.76 0.64
N GLU A 6 -10.14 6.73 -0.13
CA GLU A 6 -10.91 7.86 0.41
C GLU A 6 -12.17 7.43 1.16
N THR A 7 -13.03 6.62 0.53
CA THR A 7 -14.31 6.20 1.14
C THR A 7 -14.09 5.28 2.35
N PRO A 8 -13.26 4.20 2.28
CA PRO A 8 -12.98 3.37 3.45
C PRO A 8 -12.37 4.13 4.62
N VAL A 9 -11.51 5.11 4.36
CA VAL A 9 -10.93 5.96 5.42
C VAL A 9 -11.99 6.83 6.08
N ASN A 10 -12.89 7.46 5.32
CA ASN A 10 -13.99 8.24 5.88
C ASN A 10 -14.90 7.35 6.75
N GLU A 11 -15.31 6.19 6.24
CA GLU A 11 -16.15 5.24 6.97
C GLU A 11 -15.47 4.73 8.25
N ALA A 12 -14.16 4.50 8.23
CA ALA A 12 -13.42 4.08 9.40
C ALA A 12 -13.39 5.16 10.48
N VAL A 13 -13.21 6.43 10.11
CA VAL A 13 -13.25 7.57 11.04
C VAL A 13 -14.63 7.72 11.64
N ASP A 14 -15.68 7.75 10.82
CA ASP A 14 -17.07 7.90 11.28
C ASP A 14 -17.48 6.74 12.20
N THR A 15 -17.08 5.51 11.85
CA THR A 15 -17.35 4.31 12.65
C THR A 15 -16.62 4.37 13.99
N ALA A 16 -15.37 4.79 14.01
CA ALA A 16 -14.58 4.92 15.22
C ALA A 16 -15.23 5.88 16.22
N PHE A 17 -15.59 7.08 15.77
CA PHE A 17 -16.30 8.05 16.61
C PHE A 17 -17.66 7.53 17.10
N ALA A 18 -18.40 6.85 16.22
CA ALA A 18 -19.69 6.27 16.62
C ALA A 18 -19.56 5.17 17.68
N ILE A 19 -18.51 4.35 17.62
CA ILE A 19 -18.22 3.30 18.61
C ILE A 19 -17.84 3.93 19.96
N GLU A 20 -16.95 4.91 19.96
CA GLU A 20 -16.53 5.59 21.20
C GLU A 20 -17.70 6.33 21.84
N ASP A 21 -18.50 7.08 21.08
CA ASP A 21 -19.59 7.91 21.59
C ASP A 21 -20.79 7.05 22.06
N LYS A 22 -21.19 6.04 21.28
CA LYS A 22 -22.43 5.27 21.56
C LYS A 22 -22.21 4.03 22.42
N VAL A 23 -21.01 3.43 22.34
CA VAL A 23 -20.69 2.17 23.03
C VAL A 23 -19.74 2.40 24.20
N GLY A 24 -18.93 3.45 24.16
CA GLY A 24 -18.01 3.83 25.23
C GLY A 24 -16.83 2.87 25.40
N VAL A 25 -16.46 2.14 24.33
CA VAL A 25 -15.27 1.28 24.33
C VAL A 25 -14.07 2.01 23.78
N ARG A 26 -12.90 1.74 24.34
CA ARG A 26 -11.64 2.28 23.79
C ARG A 26 -11.25 1.48 22.56
N LEU A 27 -10.82 2.21 21.53
CA LEU A 27 -10.31 1.63 20.31
C LEU A 27 -8.82 1.26 20.44
N GLY A 28 -8.44 0.18 19.78
CA GLY A 28 -7.04 -0.23 19.59
C GLY A 28 -6.48 0.29 18.27
N PRO A 29 -5.34 -0.25 17.83
CA PRO A 29 -4.71 0.14 16.56
C PRO A 29 -5.67 -0.02 15.37
N VAL A 30 -5.50 0.84 14.38
CA VAL A 30 -6.19 0.72 13.10
C VAL A 30 -5.36 -0.13 12.15
N VAL A 31 -5.94 -1.19 11.61
CA VAL A 31 -5.31 -1.98 10.56
C VAL A 31 -5.66 -1.39 9.21
N VAL A 32 -4.64 -0.92 8.48
CA VAL A 32 -4.74 -0.44 7.09
C VAL A 32 -4.28 -1.56 6.18
N ASN A 33 -5.22 -2.19 5.50
CA ASN A 33 -4.96 -3.36 4.65
C ASN A 33 -4.75 -2.98 3.19
N GLY A 34 -3.94 -3.74 2.46
CA GLY A 34 -3.73 -3.57 1.03
C GLY A 34 -2.82 -2.40 0.68
N CYS A 35 -1.89 -2.05 1.57
CA CYS A 35 -0.89 -1.02 1.32
C CYS A 35 0.10 -1.51 0.26
N TYR A 36 0.29 -0.72 -0.77
CA TYR A 36 1.31 -1.04 -1.76
C TYR A 36 2.70 -0.89 -1.13
N PRO A 37 3.56 -1.93 -1.24
CA PRO A 37 4.95 -1.78 -0.84
C PRO A 37 5.62 -0.70 -1.68
N GLU A 38 6.49 0.09 -1.04
CA GLU A 38 7.25 1.11 -1.74
C GLU A 38 8.09 0.46 -2.85
N LEU A 39 8.03 1.05 -4.04
CA LEU A 39 8.94 0.68 -5.11
C LEU A 39 10.29 1.35 -4.83
N ALA A 40 11.36 0.56 -4.89
CA ALA A 40 12.73 1.09 -4.79
C ALA A 40 13.13 1.97 -6.01
N LEU A 41 12.20 2.20 -6.94
CA LEU A 41 12.39 3.01 -8.14
C LEU A 41 11.81 4.42 -7.90
N PRO A 42 12.63 5.46 -7.93
CA PRO A 42 12.13 6.83 -7.97
C PRO A 42 11.21 7.01 -9.18
N ALA A 43 10.10 7.71 -9.01
CA ALA A 43 9.16 8.00 -10.11
C ALA A 43 9.84 8.64 -11.34
N ALA A 44 10.91 9.42 -11.12
CA ALA A 44 11.75 9.98 -12.19
C ALA A 44 12.49 8.93 -13.03
N SER A 45 12.66 7.70 -12.53
CA SER A 45 13.31 6.59 -13.25
C SER A 45 12.32 5.73 -14.04
N ALA A 46 11.02 5.96 -13.89
CA ALA A 46 9.97 5.24 -14.61
C ALA A 46 9.85 5.75 -16.06
N THR A 47 10.91 5.58 -16.85
CA THR A 47 10.96 5.98 -18.25
C THR A 47 11.26 4.77 -19.14
N ALA A 48 10.80 4.81 -20.39
CA ALA A 48 11.10 3.77 -21.37
C ALA A 48 12.63 3.61 -21.57
N ALA A 49 13.38 4.72 -21.55
CA ALA A 49 14.83 4.69 -21.66
C ALA A 49 15.51 3.99 -20.48
N ALA A 50 15.02 4.20 -19.26
CA ALA A 50 15.53 3.49 -18.09
C ALA A 50 15.23 1.98 -18.17
N ALA A 51 14.01 1.61 -18.54
CA ALA A 51 13.64 0.21 -18.72
C ALA A 51 14.51 -0.51 -19.77
N GLN A 52 14.81 0.16 -20.88
CA GLN A 52 15.71 -0.39 -21.90
C GLN A 52 17.16 -0.50 -21.42
N ALA A 53 17.65 0.51 -20.69
CA ALA A 53 19.00 0.48 -20.14
C ALA A 53 19.17 -0.65 -19.10
N ASP A 54 18.20 -0.83 -18.22
CA ASP A 54 18.22 -1.89 -17.21
C ASP A 54 18.12 -3.28 -17.85
N ALA A 55 17.29 -3.45 -18.88
CA ALA A 55 17.18 -4.69 -19.64
C ALA A 55 18.52 -5.07 -20.33
N GLN A 56 19.25 -4.10 -20.84
CA GLN A 56 20.58 -4.32 -21.44
C GLN A 56 21.61 -4.80 -20.41
N LEU A 57 21.52 -4.34 -19.15
CA LEU A 57 22.44 -4.77 -18.09
C LEU A 57 22.32 -6.27 -17.77
N ILE A 58 21.16 -6.86 -18.01
CA ILE A 58 20.87 -8.27 -17.77
C ILE A 58 20.73 -9.09 -19.05
N ASP A 59 21.17 -8.52 -20.19
CA ASP A 59 21.14 -9.16 -21.52
C ASP A 59 19.74 -9.59 -21.97
N VAL A 60 18.73 -8.77 -21.66
CA VAL A 60 17.34 -8.96 -22.08
C VAL A 60 16.98 -7.94 -23.15
N PHE A 61 16.37 -8.40 -24.24
CA PHE A 61 15.82 -7.51 -25.25
C PHE A 61 14.41 -7.06 -24.86
N VAL A 62 14.22 -5.74 -24.83
CA VAL A 62 12.93 -5.08 -24.60
C VAL A 62 12.66 -4.14 -25.77
N SER A 63 11.57 -4.34 -26.47
CA SER A 63 11.12 -3.46 -27.56
C SER A 63 10.69 -2.09 -27.04
N ASP A 64 10.62 -1.10 -27.92
CA ASP A 64 10.17 0.25 -27.57
C ASP A 64 8.75 0.25 -26.96
N GLN A 65 7.86 -0.60 -27.44
CA GLN A 65 6.52 -0.72 -26.92
C GLN A 65 6.52 -1.31 -25.51
N GLU A 66 7.24 -2.41 -25.29
CA GLU A 66 7.35 -3.02 -23.96
C GLU A 66 8.00 -2.08 -22.93
N ALA A 67 9.04 -1.35 -23.34
CA ALA A 67 9.66 -0.33 -22.50
C ALA A 67 8.70 0.79 -22.13
N SER A 68 7.87 1.23 -23.08
CA SER A 68 6.82 2.23 -22.85
C SER A 68 5.75 1.71 -21.87
N ASP A 69 5.32 0.46 -22.05
CA ASP A 69 4.31 -0.17 -21.19
C ASP A 69 4.83 -0.37 -19.76
N LEU A 70 6.10 -0.77 -19.61
CA LEU A 70 6.76 -0.88 -18.30
C LEU A 70 6.86 0.48 -17.60
N ALA A 71 7.23 1.53 -18.34
CA ALA A 71 7.30 2.88 -17.80
C ALA A 71 5.92 3.37 -17.35
N ALA A 72 4.87 3.13 -18.15
CA ALA A 72 3.50 3.49 -17.79
C ALA A 72 3.00 2.73 -16.55
N ALA A 73 3.31 1.43 -16.45
CA ALA A 73 2.97 0.62 -15.28
C ALA A 73 3.70 1.11 -14.01
N ALA A 74 4.98 1.46 -14.13
CA ALA A 74 5.76 2.00 -13.01
C ALA A 74 5.22 3.37 -12.54
N ALA A 75 4.88 4.26 -13.47
CA ALA A 75 4.29 5.55 -13.17
C ALA A 75 2.92 5.41 -12.48
N PHE A 76 2.04 4.55 -13.02
CA PHE A 76 0.75 4.23 -12.41
C PHE A 76 0.92 3.68 -10.98
N ARG A 77 1.89 2.79 -10.80
CA ARG A 77 2.19 2.21 -9.50
C ARG A 77 2.66 3.26 -8.49
N ALA A 78 3.55 4.17 -8.90
CA ALA A 78 4.04 5.26 -8.05
C ALA A 78 2.89 6.18 -7.62
N GLU A 79 2.05 6.63 -8.57
CA GLU A 79 0.88 7.46 -8.29
C GLU A 79 -0.09 6.79 -7.30
N ARG A 80 -0.38 5.49 -7.50
CA ARG A 80 -1.25 4.73 -6.57
C ARG A 80 -0.65 4.65 -5.17
N THR A 81 0.67 4.49 -5.06
CA THR A 81 1.35 4.46 -3.77
C THR A 81 1.27 5.82 -3.06
N GLU A 82 1.46 6.93 -3.78
CA GLU A 82 1.33 8.28 -3.23
C GLU A 82 -0.10 8.56 -2.72
N ILE A 83 -1.12 8.17 -3.50
CA ILE A 83 -2.52 8.30 -3.07
C ILE A 83 -2.78 7.50 -1.79
N GLN A 84 -2.31 6.27 -1.70
CA GLN A 84 -2.48 5.43 -0.51
C GLN A 84 -1.79 6.02 0.72
N LEU A 85 -0.56 6.54 0.57
CA LEU A 85 0.17 7.21 1.65
C LEU A 85 -0.61 8.45 2.14
N ALA A 86 -1.08 9.29 1.23
CA ALA A 86 -1.89 10.46 1.57
C ALA A 86 -3.18 10.08 2.34
N GLN A 87 -3.84 8.97 1.97
CA GLN A 87 -5.03 8.50 2.69
C GLN A 87 -4.68 7.94 4.08
N ALA A 88 -3.56 7.25 4.24
CA ALA A 88 -3.09 6.76 5.52
C ALA A 88 -2.70 7.91 6.46
N ASP A 89 -2.08 8.97 5.93
CA ASP A 89 -1.73 10.18 6.70
C ASP A 89 -2.99 10.96 7.09
N ARG A 90 -3.99 11.06 6.21
CA ARG A 90 -5.29 11.67 6.52
C ARG A 90 -6.01 10.90 7.61
N LEU A 91 -5.97 9.56 7.57
CA LEU A 91 -6.53 8.71 8.62
C LEU A 91 -5.82 8.98 9.96
N ALA A 92 -4.49 9.06 9.98
CA ALA A 92 -3.73 9.34 11.19
C ALA A 92 -4.05 10.72 11.79
N ALA A 93 -4.28 11.72 10.93
CA ALA A 93 -4.66 13.06 11.37
C ALA A 93 -6.09 13.12 11.95
N ALA A 94 -7.03 12.38 11.34
CA ALA A 94 -8.43 12.36 11.77
C ALA A 94 -8.69 11.44 12.96
N LEU A 95 -7.94 10.33 13.05
CA LEU A 95 -8.07 9.32 14.09
C LEU A 95 -6.67 8.99 14.64
N PRO A 96 -6.24 9.64 15.74
CA PRO A 96 -4.88 9.55 16.27
C PRO A 96 -4.66 8.23 17.03
N LEU A 97 -4.88 7.11 16.37
CA LEU A 97 -4.60 5.76 16.82
C LEU A 97 -3.39 5.20 16.07
N PRO A 98 -2.59 4.32 16.70
CA PRO A 98 -1.53 3.61 16.01
C PRO A 98 -2.05 2.88 14.79
N GLN A 99 -1.25 2.82 13.72
CA GLN A 99 -1.60 2.13 12.48
C GLN A 99 -0.73 0.89 12.29
N ILE A 100 -1.36 -0.23 11.96
CA ILE A 100 -0.68 -1.44 11.46
C ILE A 100 -0.97 -1.53 9.98
N ARG A 101 0.07 -1.51 9.14
CA ARG A 101 -0.06 -1.55 7.68
C ARG A 101 0.20 -2.97 7.19
N LEU A 102 -0.80 -3.55 6.51
CA LEU A 102 -0.66 -4.85 5.85
C LEU A 102 -0.38 -4.64 4.36
N PRO A 103 0.58 -5.37 3.78
CA PRO A 103 0.92 -5.21 2.38
C PRO A 103 -0.20 -5.71 1.46
N PHE A 104 -0.30 -5.10 0.28
CA PHE A 104 -1.06 -5.66 -0.82
C PHE A 104 -0.29 -6.87 -1.37
N VAL A 105 -0.95 -8.01 -1.42
CA VAL A 105 -0.37 -9.26 -1.94
C VAL A 105 -0.72 -9.38 -3.42
N PHE A 106 0.31 -9.35 -4.28
CA PHE A 106 0.16 -9.43 -5.73
C PHE A 106 0.07 -10.89 -6.18
N THR A 107 -1.08 -11.51 -5.97
CA THR A 107 -1.37 -12.89 -6.38
C THR A 107 -2.79 -13.01 -6.90
N SER A 108 -3.06 -13.99 -7.74
CA SER A 108 -4.40 -14.35 -8.18
C SER A 108 -5.14 -15.23 -7.17
N GLU A 109 -4.41 -15.88 -6.26
CA GLU A 109 -4.98 -16.80 -5.27
C GLU A 109 -4.30 -16.57 -3.92
N ILE A 110 -5.10 -16.46 -2.87
CA ILE A 110 -4.61 -16.37 -1.49
C ILE A 110 -4.50 -17.79 -0.93
N GLY A 111 -3.28 -18.21 -0.66
CA GLY A 111 -2.96 -19.49 -0.06
C GLY A 111 -2.29 -19.36 1.32
N PRO A 112 -1.80 -20.47 1.89
CA PRO A 112 -1.15 -20.44 3.20
C PRO A 112 0.07 -19.51 3.28
N ALA A 113 0.88 -19.41 2.22
CA ALA A 113 2.06 -18.55 2.19
C ALA A 113 1.70 -17.06 2.27
N GLU A 114 0.67 -16.66 1.55
CA GLU A 114 0.17 -15.27 1.56
C GLU A 114 -0.46 -14.91 2.92
N ILE A 115 -1.14 -15.86 3.54
CA ILE A 115 -1.68 -15.69 4.90
C ILE A 115 -0.54 -15.55 5.91
N GLU A 116 0.51 -16.37 5.82
CA GLU A 116 1.69 -16.27 6.68
C GLU A 116 2.38 -14.90 6.51
N GLN A 117 2.58 -14.46 5.29
CA GLN A 117 3.12 -13.11 5.00
C GLN A 117 2.31 -11.99 5.66
N LEU A 118 0.98 -12.06 5.59
CA LEU A 118 0.10 -11.06 6.21
C LEU A 118 0.13 -11.16 7.74
N ALA A 119 0.22 -12.37 8.29
CA ALA A 119 0.33 -12.60 9.72
C ALA A 119 1.65 -12.05 10.28
N ASP A 120 2.76 -12.30 9.60
CA ASP A 120 4.07 -11.76 9.97
C ASP A 120 4.06 -10.23 9.96
N ALA A 121 3.54 -9.62 8.89
CA ALA A 121 3.41 -8.17 8.79
C ALA A 121 2.53 -7.58 9.91
N PHE A 122 1.49 -8.30 10.32
CA PHE A 122 0.64 -7.90 11.43
C PHE A 122 1.38 -7.97 12.78
N VAL A 123 2.12 -9.06 13.02
CA VAL A 123 2.91 -9.26 14.25
C VAL A 123 4.02 -8.22 14.34
N ASP A 124 4.73 -7.96 13.25
CA ASP A 124 5.76 -6.93 13.18
C ASP A 124 5.17 -5.53 13.44
N GLY A 125 4.02 -5.25 12.84
CA GLY A 125 3.29 -4.01 13.10
C GLY A 125 2.86 -3.84 14.56
N LEU A 126 2.44 -4.90 15.23
CA LEU A 126 2.13 -4.89 16.66
C LEU A 126 3.39 -4.66 17.52
N ALA A 127 4.50 -5.25 17.15
CA ALA A 127 5.76 -5.11 17.89
C ALA A 127 6.36 -3.70 17.78
N ALA A 128 5.97 -2.93 16.76
CA ALA A 128 6.41 -1.56 16.51
C ALA A 128 5.56 -0.49 17.22
N LEU A 129 4.45 -0.85 17.88
CA LEU A 129 3.57 0.06 18.64
C LEU A 129 4.12 0.39 20.00
#